data_cbfd554c40a4472bf00ac284dcdb0fb3
#
_entry.id   cbfd554c40a4472bf00ac284dcdb0fb3
#
_cell.length_a   1.000
_cell.length_b   1.000
_cell.length_c   1.000
_cell.angle_alpha   90.00
_cell.angle_beta   90.00
_cell.angle_gamma   90.00
#
_symmetry.space_group_name_H-M   'P 1'
#
loop_
_entity.id
_entity.type
_entity.pdbx_description
1 polymer ?
#
loop_
_entity_poly.entity_id
_entity_poly.type
_entity_poly.pdbx_seq_one_letter_code
_entity_poly.pdbx_strand_id
1 'polypeptide(L)'
;MLLGFTKLTLFFIYLTISFSCCLIYVQSEDNEVITCSNIVQLKHRTDNISLTDFGGVGDGKTLNTKAFKEAIYRISHLAQREGGTTLYIPTGVYLTEPFNLTSHMTLHLAAGAVIKATQ
;
A
#
# COMPACT_ATOMS: atom_id res chain seq x y z
N MET A 1 42.29 36.57 44.11
CA MET A 1 40.94 36.84 43.71
C MET A 1 40.57 36.32 42.32
N LEU A 2 41.51 36.16 41.43
CA LEU A 2 41.25 35.61 40.06
C LEU A 2 40.92 34.09 40.01
N LEU A 3 41.32 33.32 40.98
CA LEU A 3 41.03 31.88 41.06
C LEU A 3 39.59 31.50 41.45
N GLY A 4 38.86 32.40 42.08
CA GLY A 4 37.45 32.20 42.43
C GLY A 4 36.51 32.36 41.22
N PHE A 5 36.82 33.26 40.31
CA PHE A 5 36.04 33.48 39.11
C PHE A 5 36.17 32.35 38.07
N THR A 6 37.35 31.77 37.96
CA THR A 6 37.58 30.66 37.02
C THR A 6 36.86 29.39 37.43
N LYS A 7 36.77 29.10 38.72
CA LYS A 7 35.99 27.96 39.21
C LYS A 7 34.50 28.13 39.03
N LEU A 8 34.00 29.33 39.23
CA LEU A 8 32.59 29.63 39.05
C LEU A 8 32.17 29.59 37.56
N THR A 9 33.02 30.13 36.68
CA THR A 9 32.79 30.09 35.24
C THR A 9 32.85 28.67 34.69
N LEU A 10 33.79 27.83 35.15
CA LEU A 10 33.85 26.41 34.80
C LEU A 10 32.63 25.64 35.31
N PHE A 11 32.13 25.97 36.50
CA PHE A 11 30.94 25.37 37.03
C PHE A 11 29.69 25.70 36.19
N PHE A 12 29.52 26.96 35.77
CA PHE A 12 28.46 27.37 34.87
C PHE A 12 28.55 26.71 33.50
N ILE A 13 29.75 26.61 32.93
CA ILE A 13 29.99 25.93 31.65
C ILE A 13 29.63 24.44 31.78
N TYR A 14 30.03 23.80 32.88
CA TYR A 14 29.69 22.40 33.12
C TYR A 14 28.16 22.18 33.27
N LEU A 15 27.48 23.09 33.98
CA LEU A 15 26.04 23.06 34.16
C LEU A 15 25.29 23.23 32.83
N THR A 16 25.74 24.15 31.96
CA THR A 16 25.15 24.36 30.64
C THR A 16 25.36 23.18 29.70
N ILE A 17 26.53 22.56 29.71
CA ILE A 17 26.83 21.36 28.94
C ILE A 17 26.00 20.18 29.44
N SER A 18 25.85 20.02 30.76
CA SER A 18 25.02 18.97 31.34
C SER A 18 23.54 19.15 31.00
N PHE A 19 23.05 20.39 31.02
CA PHE A 19 21.69 20.71 30.65
C PHE A 19 21.41 20.53 29.15
N SER A 20 22.39 20.89 28.31
CA SER A 20 22.30 20.66 26.85
C SER A 20 22.31 19.16 26.51
N CYS A 21 23.11 18.36 27.22
CA CYS A 21 23.13 16.91 27.08
C CYS A 21 21.79 16.28 27.50
N CYS A 22 21.16 16.80 28.55
CA CYS A 22 19.83 16.34 29.00
C CYS A 22 18.73 16.68 27.99
N LEU A 23 18.82 17.84 27.31
CA LEU A 23 17.89 18.22 26.24
C LEU A 23 18.06 17.32 25.00
N ILE A 24 19.29 16.91 24.68
CA ILE A 24 19.54 15.99 23.56
C ILE A 24 19.03 14.58 23.93
N TYR A 25 19.07 14.19 25.18
CA TYR A 25 18.59 12.87 25.62
C TYR A 25 17.07 12.76 25.64
N VAL A 26 16.35 13.87 25.86
CA VAL A 26 14.88 13.90 25.86
C VAL A 26 14.30 13.87 24.44
N GLN A 27 15.08 14.24 23.42
CA GLN A 27 14.67 14.12 22.00
C GLN A 27 14.88 12.73 21.39
N SER A 28 15.45 11.80 22.14
CA SER A 28 15.67 10.41 21.69
C SER A 28 14.59 9.43 22.17
N GLU A 29 13.50 9.91 22.75
CA GLU A 29 12.28 9.10 22.86
C GLU A 29 11.49 9.28 21.54
N ASP A 30 12.02 8.69 20.48
CA ASP A 30 11.15 8.13 19.46
C ASP A 30 10.28 7.09 20.17
N ASN A 31 9.19 7.57 20.73
CA ASN A 31 8.02 6.75 20.87
C ASN A 31 7.73 6.23 19.46
N GLU A 32 8.27 5.07 19.11
CA GLU A 32 7.64 4.23 18.12
C GLU A 32 6.25 3.89 18.65
N VAL A 33 5.38 4.89 18.61
CA VAL A 33 3.99 4.60 18.45
C VAL A 33 3.95 3.82 17.15
N ILE A 34 3.77 2.52 17.24
CA ILE A 34 3.37 1.68 16.12
C ILE A 34 1.98 2.19 15.75
N THR A 35 1.94 3.39 15.23
CA THR A 35 0.81 3.88 14.48
C THR A 35 0.84 3.11 13.19
N CYS A 36 -0.31 2.59 12.79
CA CYS A 36 -0.50 1.97 11.47
C CYS A 36 -0.12 2.92 10.30
N SER A 37 0.50 4.05 10.56
CA SER A 37 1.07 5.00 9.61
C SER A 37 2.38 4.56 8.97
N ASN A 38 3.07 3.55 9.53
CA ASN A 38 4.20 2.87 8.88
C ASN A 38 3.74 1.76 7.92
N ILE A 39 2.47 1.73 7.57
CA ILE A 39 2.02 1.00 6.40
C ILE A 39 2.77 1.63 5.23
N VAL A 40 3.77 0.91 4.72
CA VAL A 40 4.36 1.20 3.41
C VAL A 40 3.17 1.46 2.49
N GLN A 41 2.99 2.72 2.10
CA GLN A 41 1.93 3.07 1.16
C GLN A 41 2.18 2.23 -0.07
N LEU A 42 1.35 1.21 -0.26
CA LEU A 42 1.39 0.40 -1.45
C LEU A 42 1.30 1.37 -2.63
N LYS A 43 2.38 1.44 -3.42
CA LYS A 43 2.44 2.30 -4.60
C LYS A 43 1.14 2.10 -5.37
N HIS A 44 0.38 3.17 -5.53
CA HIS A 44 -0.90 3.11 -6.24
C HIS A 44 -0.69 2.48 -7.61
N ARG A 45 -1.43 1.42 -7.90
CA ARG A 45 -1.34 0.74 -9.18
C ARG A 45 -1.90 1.67 -10.26
N THR A 46 -1.06 2.06 -11.19
CA THR A 46 -1.40 3.03 -12.23
C THR A 46 -2.16 2.41 -13.38
N ASP A 47 -1.96 1.11 -13.61
CA ASP A 47 -2.58 0.41 -14.72
C ASP A 47 -3.90 -0.23 -14.30
N ASN A 48 -5.00 0.27 -14.86
CA ASN A 48 -6.35 -0.27 -14.68
C ASN A 48 -6.81 -0.89 -16.00
N ILE A 49 -7.26 -2.13 -15.93
CA ILE A 49 -7.84 -2.87 -17.06
C ILE A 49 -9.25 -3.26 -16.64
N SER A 50 -10.24 -2.98 -17.49
CA SER A 50 -11.63 -3.38 -17.23
C SER A 50 -11.94 -4.75 -17.82
N LEU A 51 -12.73 -5.56 -17.11
CA LEU A 51 -13.20 -6.84 -17.64
C LEU A 51 -14.03 -6.68 -18.91
N THR A 52 -14.73 -5.55 -19.06
CA THR A 52 -15.51 -5.23 -20.26
C THR A 52 -14.66 -5.09 -21.51
N ASP A 53 -13.37 -4.69 -21.39
CA ASP A 53 -12.43 -4.57 -22.51
C ASP A 53 -12.13 -5.93 -23.16
N PHE A 54 -12.36 -7.01 -22.40
CA PHE A 54 -12.21 -8.41 -22.85
C PHE A 54 -13.55 -9.08 -23.16
N GLY A 55 -14.61 -8.30 -23.27
CA GLY A 55 -15.93 -8.81 -23.59
C GLY A 55 -16.70 -9.37 -22.40
N GLY A 56 -16.34 -8.97 -21.17
CA GLY A 56 -17.09 -9.33 -19.97
C GLY A 56 -18.48 -8.71 -19.97
N VAL A 57 -19.53 -9.52 -19.72
CA VAL A 57 -20.94 -9.12 -19.69
C VAL A 57 -21.54 -9.47 -18.34
N GLY A 58 -22.00 -8.45 -17.62
CA GLY A 58 -22.56 -8.57 -16.27
C GLY A 58 -24.08 -8.83 -16.23
N ASP A 59 -24.60 -9.68 -17.12
CA ASP A 59 -26.04 -9.99 -17.25
C ASP A 59 -26.51 -11.19 -16.40
N GLY A 60 -25.59 -11.86 -15.71
CA GLY A 60 -25.87 -13.06 -14.91
C GLY A 60 -26.18 -14.32 -15.70
N LYS A 61 -26.10 -14.29 -17.02
CA LYS A 61 -26.41 -15.40 -17.94
C LYS A 61 -25.23 -15.78 -18.82
N THR A 62 -24.48 -14.80 -19.32
CA THR A 62 -23.35 -15.01 -20.21
C THR A 62 -22.15 -15.54 -19.43
N LEU A 63 -21.52 -16.61 -19.94
CA LEU A 63 -20.32 -17.17 -19.36
C LEU A 63 -19.12 -16.30 -19.69
N ASN A 64 -18.46 -15.74 -18.66
CA ASN A 64 -17.37 -14.80 -18.79
C ASN A 64 -15.99 -15.44 -18.57
N THR A 65 -15.87 -16.75 -18.48
CA THR A 65 -14.61 -17.47 -18.20
C THR A 65 -13.52 -17.07 -19.17
N LYS A 66 -13.83 -16.92 -20.46
CA LYS A 66 -12.87 -16.50 -21.49
C LYS A 66 -12.37 -15.09 -21.22
N ALA A 67 -13.28 -14.14 -20.90
CA ALA A 67 -12.93 -12.75 -20.61
C ALA A 67 -12.00 -12.65 -19.40
N PHE A 68 -12.27 -13.40 -18.32
CA PHE A 68 -11.38 -13.47 -17.16
C PHE A 68 -10.01 -14.03 -17.50
N LYS A 69 -9.95 -15.15 -18.22
CA LYS A 69 -8.67 -15.78 -18.62
C LYS A 69 -7.83 -14.86 -19.50
N GLU A 70 -8.42 -14.18 -20.46
CA GLU A 70 -7.74 -13.24 -21.35
C GLU A 70 -7.23 -12.00 -20.60
N ALA A 71 -8.05 -11.43 -19.69
CA ALA A 71 -7.65 -10.32 -18.85
C ALA A 71 -6.46 -10.69 -17.96
N ILE A 72 -6.52 -11.83 -17.28
CA ILE A 72 -5.46 -12.34 -16.40
C ILE A 72 -4.20 -12.64 -17.22
N TYR A 73 -4.32 -13.24 -18.39
CA TYR A 73 -3.20 -13.47 -19.30
C TYR A 73 -2.53 -12.15 -19.69
N ARG A 74 -3.30 -11.15 -20.05
CA ARG A 74 -2.78 -9.81 -20.37
C ARG A 74 -2.02 -9.21 -19.19
N ILE A 75 -2.60 -9.28 -17.99
CA ILE A 75 -1.98 -8.78 -16.76
C ILE A 75 -0.68 -9.51 -16.44
N SER A 76 -0.61 -10.82 -16.63
CA SER A 76 0.62 -11.60 -16.39
C SER A 76 1.79 -11.14 -17.26
N HIS A 77 1.52 -10.67 -18.47
CA HIS A 77 2.54 -10.11 -19.37
C HIS A 77 2.90 -8.65 -19.04
N LEU A 78 2.04 -7.93 -18.29
CA LEU A 78 2.29 -6.58 -17.81
C LEU A 78 2.92 -6.57 -16.40
N ALA A 79 3.00 -7.71 -15.73
CA ALA A 79 3.43 -7.85 -14.34
C ALA A 79 4.87 -7.37 -14.06
N GLN A 80 5.67 -7.12 -15.09
CA GLN A 80 7.02 -6.54 -14.95
C GLN A 80 7.03 -5.04 -14.65
N ARG A 81 5.88 -4.38 -14.70
CA ARG A 81 5.77 -2.97 -14.34
C ARG A 81 5.66 -2.81 -12.83
N GLU A 82 6.39 -1.84 -12.30
CA GLU A 82 6.34 -1.51 -10.89
C GLU A 82 4.91 -1.20 -10.44
N GLY A 83 4.47 -1.86 -9.34
CA GLY A 83 3.17 -1.65 -8.72
C GLY A 83 2.08 -2.63 -9.16
N GLY A 84 2.23 -3.35 -10.27
CA GLY A 84 1.25 -4.30 -10.79
C GLY A 84 0.02 -3.65 -11.43
N THR A 85 -0.96 -4.45 -11.83
CA THR A 85 -2.14 -4.03 -12.58
C THR A 85 -3.42 -4.33 -11.82
N THR A 86 -4.41 -3.46 -11.90
CA THR A 86 -5.74 -3.67 -11.33
C THR A 86 -6.70 -4.17 -12.42
N LEU A 87 -7.33 -5.33 -12.19
CA LEU A 87 -8.47 -5.77 -12.97
C LEU A 87 -9.75 -5.23 -12.34
N TYR A 88 -10.39 -4.30 -13.02
CA TYR A 88 -11.63 -3.68 -12.59
C TYR A 88 -12.82 -4.44 -13.14
N ILE A 89 -13.74 -4.82 -12.26
CA ILE A 89 -15.00 -5.48 -12.61
C ILE A 89 -16.13 -4.49 -12.32
N PRO A 90 -16.81 -3.98 -13.37
CA PRO A 90 -17.94 -3.07 -13.21
C PRO A 90 -19.14 -3.72 -12.51
N THR A 91 -20.10 -2.91 -12.09
CA THR A 91 -21.35 -3.38 -11.52
C THR A 91 -22.06 -4.35 -12.46
N GLY A 92 -22.54 -5.48 -11.93
CA GLY A 92 -23.22 -6.53 -12.69
C GLY A 92 -22.98 -7.91 -12.10
N VAL A 93 -23.63 -8.93 -12.67
CA VAL A 93 -23.46 -10.32 -12.26
C VAL A 93 -22.71 -11.08 -13.35
N TYR A 94 -21.50 -11.53 -13.02
CA TYR A 94 -20.59 -12.20 -13.95
C TYR A 94 -20.53 -13.70 -13.65
N LEU A 95 -21.11 -14.50 -14.54
CA LEU A 95 -21.07 -15.95 -14.44
C LEU A 95 -19.73 -16.46 -14.97
N THR A 96 -19.03 -17.32 -14.22
CA THR A 96 -17.73 -17.85 -14.62
C THR A 96 -17.48 -19.26 -14.09
N GLU A 97 -16.67 -20.01 -14.78
CA GLU A 97 -16.03 -21.23 -14.27
C GLU A 97 -14.80 -20.87 -13.42
N PRO A 98 -14.20 -21.82 -12.70
CA PRO A 98 -12.96 -21.58 -11.98
C PRO A 98 -11.85 -21.03 -12.86
N PHE A 99 -11.13 -20.02 -12.36
CA PHE A 99 -9.98 -19.41 -13.00
C PHE A 99 -8.89 -19.12 -11.98
N ASN A 100 -7.64 -19.08 -12.43
CA ASN A 100 -6.48 -18.82 -11.59
C ASN A 100 -6.09 -17.35 -11.67
N LEU A 101 -5.76 -16.75 -10.52
CA LEU A 101 -5.19 -15.42 -10.45
C LEU A 101 -3.67 -15.46 -10.67
N THR A 102 -3.09 -14.36 -11.10
CA THR A 102 -1.65 -14.19 -11.29
C THR A 102 -1.04 -13.28 -10.23
N SER A 103 0.28 -13.26 -10.13
CA SER A 103 1.01 -12.35 -9.24
C SER A 103 0.90 -10.89 -9.74
N HIS A 104 1.16 -9.95 -8.84
CA HIS A 104 1.16 -8.50 -9.14
C HIS A 104 -0.16 -7.97 -9.71
N MET A 105 -1.26 -8.58 -9.34
CA MET A 105 -2.59 -8.21 -9.78
C MET A 105 -3.47 -7.84 -8.58
N THR A 106 -4.35 -6.87 -8.76
CA THR A 106 -5.46 -6.56 -7.84
C THR A 106 -6.78 -6.80 -8.55
N LEU A 107 -7.62 -7.62 -7.97
CA LEU A 107 -9.00 -7.78 -8.42
C LEU A 107 -9.87 -6.77 -7.67
N HIS A 108 -10.41 -5.79 -8.40
CA HIS A 108 -11.27 -4.75 -7.84
C HIS A 108 -12.69 -4.91 -8.37
N LEU A 109 -13.60 -5.23 -7.47
CA LEU A 109 -15.02 -5.28 -7.77
C LEU A 109 -15.67 -3.94 -7.42
N ALA A 110 -16.37 -3.35 -8.39
CA ALA A 110 -17.21 -2.18 -8.13
C ALA A 110 -18.36 -2.52 -7.17
N ALA A 111 -18.93 -1.51 -6.53
CA ALA A 111 -20.13 -1.69 -5.73
C ALA A 111 -21.24 -2.32 -6.58
N GLY A 112 -21.82 -3.43 -6.10
CA GLY A 112 -22.84 -4.18 -6.83
C GLY A 112 -22.31 -5.16 -7.89
N ALA A 113 -20.98 -5.32 -8.01
CA ALA A 113 -20.40 -6.37 -8.84
C ALA A 113 -20.44 -7.72 -8.09
N VAL A 114 -20.90 -8.77 -8.75
CA VAL A 114 -20.98 -10.12 -8.21
C VAL A 114 -20.35 -11.10 -9.20
N ILE A 115 -19.43 -11.92 -8.73
CA ILE A 115 -18.89 -13.06 -9.47
C ILE A 115 -19.61 -14.31 -9.00
N LYS A 116 -20.26 -14.98 -9.92
CA LYS A 116 -21.04 -16.21 -9.67
C LYS A 116 -20.39 -17.39 -10.36
N ALA A 117 -20.08 -18.44 -9.60
CA ALA A 117 -19.56 -19.68 -10.17
C ALA A 117 -20.68 -20.51 -10.81
N THR A 118 -20.36 -21.12 -11.95
CA THR A 118 -21.18 -22.22 -12.51
C THR A 118 -20.92 -23.50 -11.74
N GLN A 119 -21.94 -24.25 -11.49
CA GLN A 119 -21.83 -25.61 -11.00
C GLN A 119 -21.71 -26.58 -12.18
#